data_7e683d6762fdfe90eceb992e968c3443
#
_entry.id   7e683d6762fdfe90eceb992e968c3443
#
_cell.length_a   1.000
_cell.length_b   1.000
_cell.length_c   1.000
_cell.angle_alpha   90.00
_cell.angle_beta   90.00
_cell.angle_gamma   90.00
#
_symmetry.space_group_name_H-M   'P 1'
#
loop_
_entity.id
_entity.type
_entity.pdbx_description
1 polymer ?
#
loop_
_entity_poly.entity_id
_entity_poly.type
_entity_poly.pdbx_seq_one_letter_code
_entity_poly.pdbx_strand_id
1 'polypeptide(L)'
;RLRDMGIEPFLLSSSLIGVLAQRLVRVLDDKTKVPYTAREYECRTLNADPANPPTLYKPADDDANGFRGRTGIYELIAIDDTIRTMIHDGASEQNLEKYARTLTPSIRDDGQRRVLEGHTTLEEVLRVSRAD
;
A
#
# COMPACT_ATOMS: atom_id res chain seq x y z
N ARG A 1 12.29 9.40 -6.48
CA ARG A 1 11.40 10.33 -7.21
C ARG A 1 12.05 10.81 -8.48
N LEU A 2 11.27 10.92 -9.53
CA LEU A 2 11.83 11.31 -10.83
C LEU A 2 12.40 12.73 -10.82
N ARG A 3 11.74 13.67 -10.13
CA ARG A 3 12.28 15.03 -10.02
C ARG A 3 13.61 15.06 -9.29
N ASP A 4 13.80 14.20 -8.31
CA ASP A 4 15.04 14.13 -7.55
C ASP A 4 16.20 13.56 -8.37
N MET A 5 15.90 12.98 -9.52
CA MET A 5 16.89 12.47 -10.47
C MET A 5 17.35 13.53 -11.46
N GLY A 6 16.93 14.80 -11.27
CA GLY A 6 17.36 15.90 -12.12
C GLY A 6 16.57 16.06 -13.42
N ILE A 7 15.42 15.40 -13.54
CA ILE A 7 14.59 15.51 -14.74
C ILE A 7 13.75 16.79 -14.66
N GLU A 8 13.76 17.55 -15.75
CA GLU A 8 13.00 18.80 -15.83
C GLU A 8 11.51 18.58 -15.59
N PRO A 9 10.84 19.41 -14.76
CA PRO A 9 9.40 19.28 -14.53
C PRO A 9 8.58 19.30 -15.81
N PHE A 10 8.98 20.09 -16.79
CA PHE A 10 8.28 20.15 -18.08
C PHE A 10 8.29 18.78 -18.78
N LEU A 11 9.44 18.11 -18.79
CA LEU A 11 9.55 16.78 -19.38
C LEU A 11 8.72 15.75 -18.64
N LEU A 12 8.70 15.81 -17.30
CA LEU A 12 7.87 14.92 -16.50
C LEU A 12 6.38 15.15 -16.81
N SER A 13 5.93 16.41 -16.82
CA SER A 13 4.52 16.71 -17.03
C SER A 13 4.04 16.37 -18.44
N SER A 14 4.93 16.42 -19.44
CA SER A 14 4.54 16.14 -20.82
C SER A 14 4.71 14.68 -21.23
N SER A 15 5.52 13.90 -20.49
CA SER A 15 5.89 12.54 -20.90
C SER A 15 5.20 11.45 -20.09
N LEU A 16 4.91 11.69 -18.80
CA LEU A 16 4.33 10.65 -17.95
C LEU A 16 2.83 10.51 -18.21
N ILE A 17 2.37 9.26 -18.26
CA ILE A 17 0.94 8.94 -18.34
C ILE A 17 0.46 8.24 -17.08
N GLY A 18 1.37 7.65 -16.32
CA GLY A 18 1.03 6.99 -15.06
C GLY A 18 2.26 6.62 -14.27
N VAL A 19 2.07 6.39 -12.99
CA VAL A 19 3.11 5.90 -12.08
C VAL A 19 2.53 4.72 -11.31
N LEU A 20 3.26 3.59 -11.34
CA LEU A 20 2.87 2.40 -10.59
C LEU A 20 3.93 2.12 -9.54
N ALA A 21 3.51 2.11 -8.28
CA ALA A 21 4.35 1.66 -7.17
C ALA A 21 3.96 0.24 -6.80
N GLN A 22 4.94 -0.57 -6.46
CA GLN A 22 4.74 -1.96 -6.08
C GLN A 22 5.64 -2.32 -4.91
N ARG A 23 5.10 -3.13 -3.99
CA ARG A 23 5.88 -3.77 -2.94
C ARG A 23 5.45 -5.22 -2.84
N LEU A 24 6.36 -6.09 -2.41
CA LEU A 24 6.05 -7.51 -2.24
C LEU A 24 5.86 -7.83 -0.76
N VAL A 25 4.80 -8.56 -0.46
CA VAL A 25 4.54 -9.10 0.87
C VAL A 25 4.52 -10.61 0.79
N ARG A 26 4.92 -11.27 1.88
CA ARG A 26 4.84 -12.73 1.94
C ARG A 26 3.39 -13.14 2.12
N VAL A 27 3.02 -14.24 1.49
CA VAL A 27 1.66 -14.78 1.54
C VAL A 27 1.59 -15.87 2.59
N LEU A 28 0.55 -15.82 3.43
CA LEU A 28 0.31 -16.87 4.41
C LEU A 28 0.01 -18.20 3.71
N ASP A 29 0.53 -19.29 4.27
CA ASP A 29 0.22 -20.63 3.77
C ASP A 29 -1.25 -20.93 4.10
N ASP A 30 -2.10 -21.06 3.08
CA ASP A 30 -3.53 -21.29 3.24
C ASP A 30 -3.84 -22.56 4.03
N LYS A 31 -2.95 -23.54 3.99
CA LYS A 31 -3.17 -24.83 4.64
C LYS A 31 -2.90 -24.79 6.14
N THR A 32 -2.03 -23.87 6.58
CA THR A 32 -1.57 -23.84 7.97
C THR A 32 -1.93 -22.57 8.72
N LYS A 33 -2.36 -21.52 8.02
CA LYS A 33 -2.66 -20.25 8.68
C LYS A 33 -3.75 -20.40 9.72
N VAL A 34 -3.65 -19.60 10.78
CA VAL A 34 -4.54 -19.69 11.95
C VAL A 34 -5.38 -18.42 12.01
N PRO A 35 -6.72 -18.56 12.10
CA PRO A 35 -7.58 -17.39 12.26
C PRO A 35 -7.52 -16.85 13.68
N TYR A 36 -7.65 -15.53 13.81
CA TYR A 36 -7.80 -14.89 15.12
C TYR A 36 -8.64 -13.63 14.96
N THR A 37 -9.20 -13.18 16.09
CA THR A 37 -9.98 -11.95 16.10
C THR A 37 -9.04 -10.75 16.15
N ALA A 38 -9.24 -9.77 15.29
CA ALA A 38 -8.40 -8.59 15.25
C ALA A 38 -8.40 -7.88 16.60
N ARG A 39 -7.22 -7.41 17.02
CA ARG A 39 -7.05 -6.63 18.24
C ARG A 39 -7.46 -5.19 17.99
N GLU A 40 -7.68 -4.45 19.07
CA GLU A 40 -8.15 -3.07 18.95
C GLU A 40 -7.23 -2.22 18.07
N TYR A 41 -5.91 -2.30 18.27
CA TYR A 41 -4.98 -1.52 17.47
C TYR A 41 -5.00 -1.93 15.99
N GLU A 42 -5.23 -3.21 15.71
CA GLU A 42 -5.35 -3.69 14.34
C GLU A 42 -6.61 -3.16 13.67
N CYS A 43 -7.72 -3.12 14.41
CA CYS A 43 -8.95 -2.53 13.91
C CYS A 43 -8.74 -1.06 13.56
N ARG A 44 -8.08 -0.30 14.41
CA ARG A 44 -7.81 1.12 14.15
C ARG A 44 -6.95 1.28 12.89
N THR A 45 -5.92 0.48 12.76
CA THR A 45 -5.02 0.54 11.60
C THR A 45 -5.75 0.18 10.30
N LEU A 46 -6.66 -0.79 10.37
CA LEU A 46 -7.40 -1.28 9.20
C LEU A 46 -8.71 -0.51 8.96
N ASN A 47 -8.99 0.51 9.76
CA ASN A 47 -10.27 1.25 9.72
C ASN A 47 -11.48 0.34 9.91
N ALA A 48 -11.33 -0.68 10.75
CA ALA A 48 -12.41 -1.60 11.10
C ALA A 48 -13.01 -1.21 12.45
N ASP A 49 -14.27 -1.62 12.66
CA ASP A 49 -14.99 -1.33 13.90
C ASP A 49 -14.49 -2.24 15.03
N PRO A 50 -13.90 -1.69 16.11
CA PRO A 50 -13.44 -2.51 17.24
C PRO A 50 -14.58 -3.25 17.95
N ALA A 51 -15.81 -2.77 17.84
CA ALA A 51 -16.97 -3.45 18.41
C ALA A 51 -17.41 -4.66 17.58
N ASN A 52 -16.98 -4.74 16.32
CA ASN A 52 -17.24 -5.84 15.44
C ASN A 52 -15.95 -6.20 14.68
N PRO A 53 -14.92 -6.71 15.40
CA PRO A 53 -13.61 -6.90 14.80
C PRO A 53 -13.63 -7.99 13.72
N PRO A 54 -12.88 -7.77 12.62
CA PRO A 54 -12.77 -8.79 11.58
C PRO A 54 -11.92 -9.96 12.04
N THR A 55 -12.05 -11.09 11.35
CA THR A 55 -11.15 -12.22 11.52
C THR A 55 -9.93 -11.99 10.65
N LEU A 56 -8.76 -12.01 11.26
CA LEU A 56 -7.48 -11.94 10.57
C LEU A 56 -6.80 -13.31 10.67
N TYR A 57 -5.67 -13.44 9.98
CA TYR A 57 -4.93 -14.71 9.96
C TYR A 57 -3.46 -14.47 10.29
N LYS A 58 -2.85 -15.47 10.88
CA LYS A 58 -1.44 -15.44 11.26
C LYS A 58 -0.78 -16.77 10.91
N PRO A 59 0.57 -16.81 10.78
CA PRO A 59 1.25 -18.07 10.54
C PRO A 59 1.14 -18.97 11.77
N ALA A 60 1.04 -20.27 11.51
CA ALA A 60 1.09 -21.24 12.59
C ALA A 60 2.49 -21.21 13.21
N ASP A 61 2.58 -21.20 14.53
CA ASP A 61 3.83 -21.28 15.28
C ASP A 61 4.85 -20.17 15.00
N ASP A 62 4.42 -19.08 14.42
CA ASP A 62 5.23 -17.87 14.17
C ASP A 62 6.54 -18.12 13.44
N ASP A 63 6.64 -19.14 12.60
CA ASP A 63 7.88 -19.43 11.94
C ASP A 63 7.83 -19.10 10.44
N ALA A 64 9.00 -19.19 9.78
CA ALA A 64 9.14 -18.89 8.37
C ALA A 64 8.33 -19.85 7.48
N ASN A 65 7.97 -21.02 7.99
CA ASN A 65 7.21 -22.01 7.26
C ASN A 65 5.72 -21.68 7.20
N GLY A 66 5.28 -20.67 7.96
CA GLY A 66 3.90 -20.20 7.91
C GLY A 66 3.58 -19.34 6.70
N PHE A 67 4.58 -18.99 5.89
CA PHE A 67 4.41 -18.21 4.67
C PHE A 67 4.79 -19.04 3.46
N ARG A 68 4.11 -18.79 2.36
CA ARG A 68 4.37 -19.50 1.10
C ARG A 68 4.16 -18.57 -0.08
N GLY A 69 5.27 -18.18 -0.72
CA GLY A 69 5.23 -17.27 -1.85
C GLY A 69 5.06 -15.82 -1.44
N ARG A 70 4.92 -14.97 -2.43
CA ARG A 70 4.77 -13.52 -2.26
C ARG A 70 3.72 -13.01 -3.23
N THR A 71 3.10 -11.88 -2.87
CA THR A 71 2.19 -11.18 -3.76
C THR A 71 2.48 -9.69 -3.73
N GLY A 72 2.05 -8.99 -4.76
CA GLY A 72 2.24 -7.54 -4.85
C GLY A 72 1.13 -6.77 -4.17
N ILE A 73 1.51 -5.64 -3.60
CA ILE A 73 0.57 -4.58 -3.25
C ILE A 73 0.94 -3.37 -4.08
N TYR A 74 -0.06 -2.63 -4.54
CA TYR A 74 0.12 -1.68 -5.63
C TYR A 74 -0.53 -0.35 -5.32
N GLU A 75 0.02 0.68 -5.95
CA GLU A 75 -0.59 2.00 -5.99
C GLU A 75 -0.39 2.53 -7.41
N LEU A 76 -1.49 2.81 -8.10
CA LEU A 76 -1.44 3.34 -9.45
C LEU A 76 -1.91 4.79 -9.43
N ILE A 77 -1.08 5.70 -9.91
CA ILE A 77 -1.44 7.10 -10.05
C ILE A 77 -1.45 7.44 -11.54
N ALA A 78 -2.64 7.67 -12.09
CA ALA A 78 -2.76 8.16 -13.45
C ALA A 78 -2.40 9.65 -13.48
N ILE A 79 -1.64 10.07 -14.46
CA ILE A 79 -1.23 11.47 -14.60
C ILE A 79 -2.32 12.19 -15.38
N ASP A 80 -3.20 12.88 -14.66
CA ASP A 80 -4.23 13.72 -15.26
C ASP A 80 -3.72 15.14 -15.47
N ASP A 81 -4.56 16.01 -16.01
CA ASP A 81 -4.18 17.39 -16.31
C ASP A 81 -3.81 18.17 -15.05
N THR A 82 -4.49 17.91 -13.94
CA THR A 82 -4.17 18.56 -12.66
C THR A 82 -2.79 18.19 -12.19
N ILE A 83 -2.45 16.89 -12.22
CA ILE A 83 -1.12 16.42 -11.82
C ILE A 83 -0.05 16.99 -12.77
N ARG A 84 -0.32 17.03 -14.08
CA ARG A 84 0.62 17.62 -15.04
C ARG A 84 0.94 19.07 -14.67
N THR A 85 -0.09 19.85 -14.37
CA THR A 85 0.09 21.25 -13.98
C THR A 85 0.88 21.33 -12.67
N MET A 86 0.56 20.51 -11.70
CA MET A 86 1.28 20.48 -10.42
C MET A 86 2.76 20.16 -10.61
N ILE A 87 3.07 19.16 -11.44
CA ILE A 87 4.47 18.79 -11.71
C ILE A 87 5.18 19.93 -12.43
N HIS A 88 4.54 20.51 -13.42
CA HIS A 88 5.11 21.64 -14.18
C HIS A 88 5.43 22.82 -13.27
N ASP A 89 4.54 23.12 -12.33
CA ASP A 89 4.70 24.23 -11.40
C ASP A 89 5.62 23.92 -10.22
N GLY A 90 6.18 22.73 -10.18
CA GLY A 90 7.12 22.34 -9.13
C GLY A 90 6.46 22.07 -7.78
N ALA A 91 5.21 21.61 -7.77
CA ALA A 91 4.51 21.30 -6.53
C ALA A 91 5.30 20.28 -5.67
N SER A 92 5.16 20.39 -4.35
CA SER A 92 5.84 19.50 -3.42
C SER A 92 5.30 18.08 -3.53
N GLU A 93 6.12 17.10 -3.10
CA GLU A 93 5.68 15.72 -3.03
C GLU A 93 4.44 15.57 -2.16
N GLN A 94 4.39 16.31 -1.05
CA GLN A 94 3.25 16.26 -0.14
C GLN A 94 1.95 16.69 -0.82
N ASN A 95 2.01 17.77 -1.60
CA ASN A 95 0.84 18.25 -2.31
C ASN A 95 0.40 17.30 -3.43
N LEU A 96 1.38 16.73 -4.15
CA LEU A 96 1.09 15.72 -5.17
C LEU A 96 0.43 14.49 -4.56
N GLU A 97 0.96 14.01 -3.44
CA GLU A 97 0.42 12.85 -2.76
C GLU A 97 -0.99 13.12 -2.24
N LYS A 98 -1.20 14.29 -1.63
CA LYS A 98 -2.52 14.68 -1.13
C LYS A 98 -3.57 14.66 -2.23
N TYR A 99 -3.24 15.19 -3.40
CA TYR A 99 -4.16 15.16 -4.53
C TYR A 99 -4.38 13.73 -5.01
N ALA A 100 -3.30 12.94 -5.14
CA ALA A 100 -3.40 11.55 -5.60
C ALA A 100 -4.31 10.71 -4.70
N ARG A 101 -4.30 10.95 -3.38
CA ARG A 101 -5.16 10.22 -2.43
C ARG A 101 -6.65 10.53 -2.65
N THR A 102 -6.99 11.61 -3.34
CA THR A 102 -8.40 11.84 -3.69
C THR A 102 -8.86 10.96 -4.84
N LEU A 103 -7.94 10.35 -5.59
CA LEU A 103 -8.23 9.58 -6.79
C LEU A 103 -8.05 8.08 -6.59
N THR A 104 -7.00 7.67 -5.88
CA THR A 104 -6.66 6.25 -5.74
C THR A 104 -6.24 5.92 -4.32
N PRO A 105 -6.47 4.68 -3.86
CA PRO A 105 -5.95 4.22 -2.57
C PRO A 105 -4.43 4.22 -2.55
N SER A 106 -3.85 4.35 -1.36
CA SER A 106 -2.42 4.23 -1.17
C SER A 106 -1.99 2.77 -1.27
N ILE A 107 -0.67 2.55 -1.40
CA ILE A 107 -0.14 1.19 -1.37
C ILE A 107 -0.45 0.51 -0.04
N ARG A 108 -0.47 1.28 1.07
CA ARG A 108 -0.86 0.73 2.38
C ARG A 108 -2.32 0.29 2.39
N ASP A 109 -3.21 1.07 1.77
CA ASP A 109 -4.62 0.70 1.66
C ASP A 109 -4.80 -0.61 0.88
N ASP A 110 -4.05 -0.78 -0.21
CA ASP A 110 -4.08 -2.02 -0.96
C ASP A 110 -3.56 -3.19 -0.13
N GLY A 111 -2.51 -2.97 0.64
CA GLY A 111 -1.99 -3.96 1.58
C GLY A 111 -3.01 -4.34 2.64
N GLN A 112 -3.71 -3.36 3.21
CA GLN A 112 -4.75 -3.62 4.20
C GLN A 112 -5.87 -4.48 3.63
N ARG A 113 -6.21 -4.28 2.37
CA ARG A 113 -7.18 -5.14 1.69
C ARG A 113 -6.70 -6.59 1.67
N ARG A 114 -5.43 -6.82 1.38
CA ARG A 114 -4.83 -8.16 1.39
C ARG A 114 -4.89 -8.80 2.79
N VAL A 115 -4.68 -8.00 3.84
CA VAL A 115 -4.78 -8.49 5.22
C VAL A 115 -6.21 -8.93 5.53
N LEU A 116 -7.19 -8.12 5.16
CA LEU A 116 -8.60 -8.43 5.42
C LEU A 116 -9.07 -9.66 4.63
N GLU A 117 -8.48 -9.91 3.47
CA GLU A 117 -8.76 -11.10 2.67
C GLU A 117 -8.08 -12.36 3.20
N GLY A 118 -7.20 -12.22 4.20
CA GLY A 118 -6.50 -13.36 4.79
C GLY A 118 -5.26 -13.82 4.04
N HIS A 119 -4.76 -13.01 3.11
CA HIS A 119 -3.61 -13.39 2.29
C HIS A 119 -2.28 -13.14 2.97
N THR A 120 -2.20 -12.16 3.87
CA THR A 120 -0.97 -11.77 4.52
C THR A 120 -1.25 -11.20 5.91
N THR A 121 -0.21 -10.76 6.60
CA THR A 121 -0.34 -10.18 7.94
C THR A 121 -0.19 -8.66 7.88
N LEU A 122 -0.75 -7.96 8.87
CA LEU A 122 -0.59 -6.52 8.98
C LEU A 122 0.90 -6.16 9.12
N GLU A 123 1.67 -6.96 9.85
CA GLU A 123 3.10 -6.73 10.02
C GLU A 123 3.84 -6.72 8.69
N GLU A 124 3.50 -7.63 7.77
CA GLU A 124 4.10 -7.66 6.43
C GLU A 124 3.81 -6.37 5.67
N VAL A 125 2.56 -5.92 5.71
CA VAL A 125 2.16 -4.70 5.01
C VAL A 125 2.87 -3.49 5.60
N LEU A 126 2.92 -3.36 6.91
CA LEU A 126 3.59 -2.24 7.56
C LEU A 126 5.09 -2.22 7.28
N ARG A 127 5.72 -3.40 7.22
CA ARG A 127 7.14 -3.51 6.94
C ARG A 127 7.52 -2.92 5.58
N VAL A 128 6.69 -3.12 4.57
CA VAL A 128 7.02 -2.73 3.19
C VAL A 128 6.36 -1.42 2.76
N SER A 129 5.41 -0.91 3.52
CA SER A 129 4.66 0.29 3.16
C SER A 129 4.99 1.51 4.02
N ARG A 130 6.08 1.45 4.76
CA ARG A 130 6.52 2.61 5.54
C ARG A 130 6.84 3.76 4.60
N ALA A 131 6.47 4.96 5.02
CA ALA A 131 6.85 6.15 4.29
C ALA A 131 8.37 6.32 4.36
N ASP A 132 8.95 6.49 3.21
CA ASP A 132 10.41 6.71 3.10
C ASP A 132 10.74 8.18 3.30
#